data_4893857cb2a9d31ab7f4ae9c3f202620
#
_entry.id   4893857cb2a9d31ab7f4ae9c3f202620
#
_cell.length_a   1.000
_cell.length_b   1.000
_cell.length_c   1.000
_cell.angle_alpha   90.00
_cell.angle_beta   90.00
_cell.angle_gamma   90.00
#
_symmetry.space_group_name_H-M   'P 1'
#
loop_
_entity.id
_entity.type
_entity.pdbx_description
1 polymer ?
#
loop_
_entity_poly.entity_id
_entity_poly.type
_entity_poly.pdbx_seq_one_letter_code
_entity_poly.pdbx_strand_id
1 'polypeptide(L)'
;MVFFATKYKRVRSMPKASEIKKNAAVELNGKTYIVKDINKMTPSGRAGASLYRMRLYEVGTGAKADESFKADEMLNLVDFHRNKVSFSYVDGDEYVFMDDEDYSSYSLNSETISEELPFITENTKGLQILLVEEKPVGIELPASVDLIITETDPSIKGASASARTKPATLATGLVVQVPEYIASGEKIKVNTAESKFMGRADS
;
A
#
# COMPACT_ATOMS: atom_id res chain seq x y z
N MET A 1 23.49 34.34 -4.36
CA MET A 1 22.56 33.32 -3.84
C MET A 1 21.70 32.86 -5.01
N VAL A 2 22.15 31.83 -5.70
CA VAL A 2 21.54 31.38 -6.99
C VAL A 2 20.73 30.13 -6.69
N PHE A 3 19.40 30.27 -6.79
CA PHE A 3 18.48 29.14 -6.72
C PHE A 3 18.63 28.29 -7.99
N PHE A 4 19.23 27.12 -7.88
CA PHE A 4 19.15 26.11 -8.91
C PHE A 4 17.74 25.46 -8.85
N ALA A 5 16.81 26.03 -9.59
CA ALA A 5 15.58 25.32 -9.94
C ALA A 5 15.96 24.20 -10.93
N THR A 6 16.17 22.99 -10.43
CA THR A 6 16.32 21.82 -11.26
C THR A 6 14.99 21.56 -11.95
N LYS A 7 14.88 21.98 -13.22
CA LYS A 7 13.77 21.66 -14.11
C LYS A 7 13.73 20.13 -14.31
N TYR A 8 12.95 19.44 -13.53
CA TYR A 8 12.56 18.07 -13.85
C TYR A 8 11.73 18.10 -15.13
N LYS A 9 12.31 17.57 -16.18
CA LYS A 9 11.67 17.41 -17.49
C LYS A 9 10.56 16.37 -17.28
N ARG A 10 9.28 16.79 -17.23
CA ARG A 10 8.12 15.89 -17.20
C ARG A 10 8.20 14.98 -18.44
N VAL A 11 8.67 13.76 -18.27
CA VAL A 11 8.50 12.72 -19.27
C VAL A 11 7.06 12.24 -19.11
N ARG A 12 6.13 12.81 -19.86
CA ARG A 12 4.75 12.33 -19.93
C ARG A 12 4.79 11.01 -20.72
N SER A 13 4.83 9.90 -20.01
CA SER A 13 4.54 8.60 -20.57
C SER A 13 3.04 8.43 -20.66
N MET A 14 2.54 7.96 -21.79
CA MET A 14 1.13 7.65 -22.01
C MET A 14 0.96 6.15 -22.28
N PRO A 15 1.09 5.29 -21.27
CA PRO A 15 0.85 3.87 -21.44
C PRO A 15 -0.64 3.58 -21.64
N LYS A 16 -0.94 2.37 -22.11
CA LYS A 16 -2.30 1.85 -22.18
C LYS A 16 -2.83 1.54 -20.77
N ALA A 17 -4.13 1.61 -20.59
CA ALA A 17 -4.77 1.24 -19.32
C ALA A 17 -4.42 -0.19 -18.87
N SER A 18 -4.18 -1.09 -19.82
CA SER A 18 -3.72 -2.46 -19.55
C SER A 18 -2.29 -2.57 -18.97
N GLU A 19 -1.51 -1.52 -19.07
CA GLU A 19 -0.10 -1.45 -18.62
C GLU A 19 0.05 -0.71 -17.28
N ILE A 20 -1.03 -0.04 -16.82
CA ILE A 20 -1.06 0.66 -15.53
C ILE A 20 -0.92 -0.33 -14.39
N LYS A 21 -0.18 0.06 -13.37
CA LYS A 21 0.03 -0.74 -12.14
C LYS A 21 -0.59 -0.04 -10.93
N LYS A 22 -0.85 -0.79 -9.88
CA LYS A 22 -1.19 -0.22 -8.55
C LYS A 22 -0.11 0.76 -8.11
N ASN A 23 -0.52 1.79 -7.40
CA ASN A 23 0.31 2.92 -6.94
C ASN A 23 0.90 3.78 -8.07
N ALA A 24 0.46 3.62 -9.33
CA ALA A 24 0.78 4.59 -10.36
C ALA A 24 0.00 5.90 -10.14
N ALA A 25 0.62 7.03 -10.46
CA ALA A 25 -0.07 8.32 -10.50
C ALA A 25 -0.53 8.61 -11.93
N VAL A 26 -1.81 8.90 -12.11
CA VAL A 26 -2.43 9.22 -13.41
C VAL A 26 -3.12 10.58 -13.36
N GLU A 27 -3.07 11.32 -14.45
CA GLU A 27 -3.79 12.58 -14.60
C GLU A 27 -5.08 12.34 -15.39
N LEU A 28 -6.21 12.70 -14.79
CA LEU A 28 -7.53 12.66 -15.41
C LEU A 28 -8.24 14.01 -15.21
N ASN A 29 -8.72 14.61 -16.29
CA ASN A 29 -9.45 15.88 -16.23
C ASN A 29 -8.72 17.00 -15.47
N GLY A 30 -7.39 17.06 -15.58
CA GLY A 30 -6.54 18.05 -14.90
C GLY A 30 -6.32 17.81 -13.42
N LYS A 31 -6.73 16.65 -12.90
CA LYS A 31 -6.50 16.21 -11.52
C LYS A 31 -5.61 14.98 -11.51
N THR A 32 -4.76 14.87 -10.49
CA THR A 32 -3.89 13.71 -10.30
C THR A 32 -4.53 12.71 -9.35
N TYR A 33 -4.47 11.45 -9.72
CA TYR A 33 -5.01 10.33 -8.95
C TYR A 33 -3.96 9.24 -8.74
N ILE A 34 -3.98 8.61 -7.57
CA ILE A 34 -3.25 7.37 -7.32
C ILE A 34 -4.16 6.18 -7.60
N VAL A 35 -3.66 5.23 -8.37
CA VAL A 35 -4.36 3.98 -8.69
C VAL A 35 -4.18 3.01 -7.53
N LYS A 36 -5.23 2.79 -6.72
CA LYS A 36 -5.18 1.89 -5.56
C LYS A 36 -5.53 0.45 -5.90
N ASP A 37 -6.47 0.25 -6.83
CA ASP A 37 -6.86 -1.09 -7.26
C ASP A 37 -7.20 -1.14 -8.75
N ILE A 38 -6.99 -2.31 -9.36
CA ILE A 38 -7.22 -2.54 -10.78
C ILE A 38 -7.91 -3.89 -10.96
N ASN A 39 -9.13 -3.88 -11.48
CA ASN A 39 -9.91 -5.06 -11.79
C ASN A 39 -10.10 -5.19 -13.30
N LYS A 40 -9.57 -6.24 -13.89
CA LYS A 40 -9.78 -6.56 -15.30
C LYS A 40 -11.14 -7.24 -15.48
N MET A 41 -12.00 -6.63 -16.27
CA MET A 41 -13.31 -7.16 -16.63
C MET A 41 -13.26 -7.66 -18.07
N THR A 42 -13.43 -8.96 -18.26
CA THR A 42 -13.50 -9.57 -19.59
C THR A 42 -14.96 -9.76 -19.96
N PRO A 43 -15.45 -9.18 -21.06
CA PRO A 43 -16.84 -9.37 -21.48
C PRO A 43 -17.13 -10.83 -21.83
N SER A 44 -18.32 -11.29 -21.51
CA SER A 44 -18.76 -12.68 -21.76
C SER A 44 -19.04 -13.00 -23.24
N GLY A 45 -18.79 -12.07 -24.18
CA GLY A 45 -19.08 -12.22 -25.62
C GLY A 45 -17.85 -12.06 -26.51
N ARG A 46 -17.85 -12.69 -27.69
CA ARG A 46 -16.73 -12.74 -28.65
C ARG A 46 -16.27 -11.39 -29.23
N ALA A 47 -16.97 -10.28 -28.98
CA ALA A 47 -16.72 -8.98 -29.59
C ALA A 47 -16.48 -7.84 -28.58
N GLY A 48 -16.36 -8.12 -27.27
CA GLY A 48 -16.18 -7.08 -26.26
C GLY A 48 -14.71 -6.80 -25.96
N ALA A 49 -14.30 -5.51 -25.96
CA ALA A 49 -13.00 -5.10 -25.48
C ALA A 49 -12.91 -5.31 -23.96
N SER A 50 -11.76 -5.79 -23.45
CA SER A 50 -11.50 -5.87 -22.03
C SER A 50 -11.53 -4.46 -21.42
N LEU A 51 -12.22 -4.32 -20.28
CA LEU A 51 -12.27 -3.09 -19.50
C LEU A 51 -11.39 -3.25 -18.25
N TYR A 52 -10.72 -2.18 -17.86
CA TYR A 52 -9.94 -2.07 -16.65
C TYR A 52 -10.65 -1.08 -15.72
N ARG A 53 -11.34 -1.60 -14.70
CA ARG A 53 -11.91 -0.78 -13.65
C ARG A 53 -10.83 -0.47 -12.64
N MET A 54 -10.58 0.82 -12.45
CA MET A 54 -9.57 1.32 -11.53
C MET A 54 -10.22 2.07 -10.39
N ARG A 55 -9.81 1.76 -9.16
CA ARG A 55 -10.12 2.57 -7.99
C ARG A 55 -9.03 3.60 -7.83
N LEU A 56 -9.45 4.85 -7.83
CA LEU A 56 -8.60 6.03 -7.86
C LEU A 56 -8.82 6.87 -6.61
N TYR A 57 -7.75 7.48 -6.11
CA TYR A 57 -7.81 8.46 -5.03
C TYR A 57 -7.21 9.77 -5.51
N GLU A 58 -7.98 10.85 -5.48
CA GLU A 58 -7.51 12.17 -5.88
C GLU A 58 -6.40 12.67 -4.95
N VAL A 59 -5.29 13.08 -5.53
CA VAL A 59 -4.15 13.65 -4.78
C VAL A 59 -4.56 14.99 -4.16
N GLY A 60 -4.39 15.10 -2.86
CA GLY A 60 -4.67 16.31 -2.09
C GLY A 60 -6.04 16.38 -1.43
N THR A 61 -7.06 15.69 -1.95
CA THR A 61 -8.39 15.63 -1.34
C THR A 61 -8.74 14.25 -0.78
N GLY A 62 -8.04 13.20 -1.23
CA GLY A 62 -8.35 11.81 -0.88
C GLY A 62 -9.69 11.30 -1.47
N ALA A 63 -10.35 12.09 -2.30
CA ALA A 63 -11.64 11.72 -2.86
C ALA A 63 -11.53 10.45 -3.72
N LYS A 64 -12.39 9.48 -3.43
CA LYS A 64 -12.45 8.20 -4.15
C LYS A 64 -13.20 8.35 -5.47
N ALA A 65 -12.68 7.74 -6.54
CA ALA A 65 -13.33 7.61 -7.83
C ALA A 65 -13.12 6.19 -8.37
N ASP A 66 -14.16 5.61 -8.95
CA ASP A 66 -14.07 4.34 -9.68
C ASP A 66 -14.29 4.63 -11.16
N GLU A 67 -13.25 4.45 -11.98
CA GLU A 67 -13.28 4.70 -13.41
C GLU A 67 -13.01 3.42 -14.21
N SER A 68 -13.57 3.34 -15.42
CA SER A 68 -13.40 2.19 -16.29
C SER A 68 -12.83 2.61 -17.64
N PHE A 69 -11.69 2.02 -18.00
CA PHE A 69 -10.95 2.32 -19.22
C PHE A 69 -10.95 1.12 -20.16
N LYS A 70 -10.92 1.36 -21.46
CA LYS A 70 -10.63 0.30 -22.43
C LYS A 70 -9.17 -0.11 -22.33
N ALA A 71 -8.87 -1.37 -22.65
CA ALA A 71 -7.51 -1.91 -22.54
C ALA A 71 -6.46 -1.12 -23.32
N ASP A 72 -6.84 -0.53 -24.44
CA ASP A 72 -6.00 0.26 -25.35
C ASP A 72 -6.08 1.77 -25.12
N GLU A 73 -6.87 2.22 -24.15
CA GLU A 73 -7.01 3.63 -23.79
C GLU A 73 -5.72 4.15 -23.17
N MET A 74 -5.25 5.30 -23.65
CA MET A 74 -4.00 5.89 -23.22
C MET A 74 -4.24 6.77 -21.98
N LEU A 75 -3.48 6.54 -20.92
CA LEU A 75 -3.57 7.33 -19.68
C LEU A 75 -2.28 8.13 -19.47
N ASN A 76 -2.43 9.37 -19.00
CA ASN A 76 -1.32 10.26 -18.76
C ASN A 76 -0.70 9.92 -17.39
N LEU A 77 0.52 9.34 -17.38
CA LEU A 77 1.26 9.11 -16.14
C LEU A 77 1.87 10.40 -15.62
N VAL A 78 1.81 10.56 -14.31
CA VAL A 78 2.49 11.61 -13.56
C VAL A 78 3.67 10.99 -12.83
N ASP A 79 4.85 11.59 -12.97
CA ASP A 79 6.03 11.13 -12.23
C ASP A 79 5.85 11.41 -10.74
N PHE A 80 6.32 10.49 -9.92
CA PHE A 80 6.34 10.61 -8.48
C PHE A 80 7.65 10.11 -7.90
N HIS A 81 8.00 10.63 -6.73
CA HIS A 81 9.20 10.24 -6.00
C HIS A 81 8.83 9.32 -4.84
N ARG A 82 9.78 8.51 -4.42
CA ARG A 82 9.69 7.66 -3.23
C ARG A 82 10.80 8.04 -2.27
N ASN A 83 10.43 8.46 -1.09
CA ASN A 83 11.39 8.67 0.00
C ASN A 83 11.19 7.61 1.07
N LYS A 84 12.29 7.11 1.63
CA LYS A 84 12.26 6.21 2.78
C LYS A 84 11.82 6.98 4.00
N VAL A 85 10.85 6.43 4.71
CA VAL A 85 10.32 7.06 5.91
C VAL A 85 10.12 6.06 7.04
N SER A 86 10.10 6.60 8.26
CA SER A 86 9.70 5.89 9.47
C SER A 86 8.39 6.48 9.99
N PHE A 87 7.48 5.62 10.48
CA PHE A 87 6.28 6.09 11.16
C PHE A 87 6.68 6.78 12.47
N SER A 88 6.08 7.93 12.75
CA SER A 88 6.41 8.77 13.91
C SER A 88 5.29 8.78 14.95
N TYR A 89 4.13 9.32 14.61
CA TYR A 89 2.98 9.40 15.52
C TYR A 89 1.67 9.64 14.76
N VAL A 90 0.56 9.60 15.49
CA VAL A 90 -0.78 9.94 14.98
C VAL A 90 -1.22 11.26 15.61
N ASP A 91 -1.75 12.17 14.79
CA ASP A 91 -2.37 13.42 15.22
C ASP A 91 -3.79 13.50 14.65
N GLY A 92 -4.77 13.16 15.48
CA GLY A 92 -6.14 13.01 15.04
C GLY A 92 -6.29 11.91 13.98
N ASP A 93 -6.72 12.28 12.78
CA ASP A 93 -6.84 11.37 11.63
C ASP A 93 -5.58 11.36 10.74
N GLU A 94 -4.54 12.10 11.09
CA GLU A 94 -3.31 12.22 10.33
C GLU A 94 -2.23 11.31 10.91
N TYR A 95 -1.65 10.48 10.04
CA TYR A 95 -0.48 9.66 10.32
C TYR A 95 0.76 10.38 9.85
N VAL A 96 1.67 10.66 10.80
CA VAL A 96 2.89 11.43 10.54
C VAL A 96 4.07 10.49 10.36
N PHE A 97 4.78 10.69 9.26
CA PHE A 97 5.99 9.95 8.90
C PHE A 97 7.17 10.92 8.81
N MET A 98 8.34 10.46 9.20
CA MET A 98 9.58 11.22 9.14
C MET A 98 10.49 10.62 8.07
N ASP A 99 11.02 11.48 7.21
CA ASP A 99 12.02 11.10 6.21
C ASP A 99 13.29 10.63 6.90
N ASP A 100 13.84 9.50 6.45
CA ASP A 100 15.02 8.89 7.06
C ASP A 100 16.33 9.62 6.67
N GLU A 101 16.30 10.48 5.64
CA GLU A 101 17.48 11.19 5.14
C GLU A 101 17.57 12.63 5.65
N ASP A 102 16.50 13.41 5.51
CA ASP A 102 16.49 14.84 5.83
C ASP A 102 15.62 15.22 7.04
N TYR A 103 14.94 14.22 7.64
CA TYR A 103 14.06 14.38 8.81
C TYR A 103 12.85 15.29 8.58
N SER A 104 12.50 15.56 7.33
CA SER A 104 11.24 16.25 7.02
C SER A 104 10.05 15.39 7.40
N SER A 105 8.93 16.04 7.78
CA SER A 105 7.71 15.34 8.21
C SER A 105 6.67 15.39 7.10
N TYR A 106 6.01 14.26 6.88
CA TYR A 106 4.91 14.11 5.95
C TYR A 106 3.69 13.58 6.69
N SER A 107 2.51 14.13 6.41
CA SER A 107 1.25 13.68 6.97
C SER A 107 0.36 13.06 5.90
N LEU A 108 -0.25 11.93 6.22
CA LEU A 108 -1.24 11.25 5.38
C LEU A 108 -2.49 10.97 6.21
N ASN A 109 -3.64 11.32 5.64
CA ASN A 109 -4.92 11.03 6.28
C ASN A 109 -5.18 9.52 6.32
N SER A 110 -5.75 9.04 7.43
CA SER A 110 -6.06 7.61 7.68
C SER A 110 -6.92 6.98 6.57
N GLU A 111 -7.84 7.74 5.97
CA GLU A 111 -8.65 7.24 4.85
C GLU A 111 -7.81 6.95 3.61
N THR A 112 -6.80 7.78 3.34
CA THR A 112 -5.90 7.64 2.18
C THR A 112 -5.06 6.37 2.25
N ILE A 113 -4.67 5.96 3.47
CA ILE A 113 -3.80 4.80 3.73
C ILE A 113 -4.50 3.69 4.51
N SER A 114 -5.82 3.64 4.47
CA SER A 114 -6.61 2.69 5.26
C SER A 114 -6.28 1.21 4.99
N GLU A 115 -5.82 0.88 3.78
CA GLU A 115 -5.41 -0.49 3.42
C GLU A 115 -4.01 -0.82 3.98
N GLU A 116 -3.17 0.18 4.18
CA GLU A 116 -1.79 0.04 4.67
C GLU A 116 -1.70 0.07 6.20
N LEU A 117 -2.62 0.77 6.89
CA LEU A 117 -2.62 0.93 8.35
C LEU A 117 -2.48 -0.37 9.14
N PRO A 118 -3.15 -1.50 8.77
CA PRO A 118 -3.01 -2.76 9.50
C PRO A 118 -1.60 -3.35 9.51
N PHE A 119 -0.67 -2.79 8.73
CA PHE A 119 0.73 -3.24 8.63
C PHE A 119 1.73 -2.24 9.22
N ILE A 120 1.27 -1.07 9.67
CA ILE A 120 2.13 0.02 10.14
C ILE A 120 2.17 0.02 11.67
N THR A 121 3.38 -0.06 12.21
CA THR A 121 3.69 0.11 13.64
C THR A 121 4.94 0.98 13.77
N GLU A 122 5.26 1.43 14.97
CA GLU A 122 6.51 2.17 15.27
C GLU A 122 7.77 1.40 14.87
N ASN A 123 7.68 0.08 14.78
CA ASN A 123 8.79 -0.80 14.43
C ASN A 123 8.82 -1.21 12.95
N THR A 124 7.86 -0.75 12.14
CA THR A 124 7.78 -1.10 10.73
C THR A 124 8.90 -0.41 9.95
N LYS A 125 9.79 -1.20 9.37
CA LYS A 125 10.92 -0.71 8.56
C LYS A 125 10.61 -0.83 7.08
N GLY A 126 11.25 0.03 6.28
CA GLY A 126 11.18 -0.03 4.82
C GLY A 126 9.91 0.58 4.23
N LEU A 127 9.23 1.43 4.98
CA LEU A 127 8.14 2.26 4.48
C LEU A 127 8.70 3.27 3.47
N GLN A 128 7.93 3.54 2.42
CA GLN A 128 8.25 4.57 1.43
C GLN A 128 7.04 5.47 1.22
N ILE A 129 7.23 6.78 1.43
CA ILE A 129 6.20 7.75 1.11
C ILE A 129 6.23 8.06 -0.39
N LEU A 130 5.06 8.20 -0.99
CA LEU A 130 4.89 8.56 -2.39
C LEU A 130 4.61 10.05 -2.48
N LEU A 131 5.44 10.78 -3.22
CA LEU A 131 5.37 12.22 -3.39
C LEU A 131 5.07 12.58 -4.84
N VAL A 132 4.00 13.33 -5.08
CA VAL A 132 3.69 13.95 -6.36
C VAL A 132 3.79 15.47 -6.18
N GLU A 133 4.68 16.12 -6.94
CA GLU A 133 4.95 17.57 -6.80
C GLU A 133 5.21 17.96 -5.33
N GLU A 134 6.07 17.18 -4.64
CA GLU A 134 6.45 17.33 -3.22
C GLU A 134 5.30 17.15 -2.22
N LYS A 135 4.12 16.70 -2.66
CA LYS A 135 2.98 16.42 -1.78
C LYS A 135 2.87 14.93 -1.51
N PRO A 136 2.70 14.53 -0.25
CA PRO A 136 2.49 13.14 0.10
C PRO A 136 1.10 12.67 -0.41
N VAL A 137 1.09 11.54 -1.11
CA VAL A 137 -0.12 11.02 -1.78
C VAL A 137 -0.45 9.59 -1.39
N GLY A 138 0.45 8.95 -0.67
CA GLY A 138 0.28 7.57 -0.21
C GLY A 138 1.55 7.03 0.39
N ILE A 139 1.47 5.81 0.89
CA ILE A 139 2.59 5.07 1.45
C ILE A 139 2.70 3.70 0.78
N GLU A 140 3.91 3.24 0.58
CA GLU A 140 4.21 1.92 0.05
C GLU A 140 4.82 1.06 1.16
N LEU A 141 4.24 -0.11 1.37
CA LEU A 141 4.69 -1.06 2.36
C LEU A 141 5.85 -1.90 1.84
N PRO A 142 6.76 -2.37 2.69
CA PRO A 142 7.69 -3.43 2.32
C PRO A 142 6.91 -4.72 1.98
N ALA A 143 7.54 -5.67 1.28
CA ALA A 143 6.91 -6.93 0.91
C ALA A 143 6.43 -7.76 2.10
N SER A 144 7.04 -7.58 3.26
CA SER A 144 6.64 -8.21 4.51
C SER A 144 6.93 -7.33 5.71
N VAL A 145 6.14 -7.49 6.77
CA VAL A 145 6.31 -6.82 8.06
C VAL A 145 6.32 -7.83 9.19
N ASP A 146 6.96 -7.45 10.29
CA ASP A 146 7.01 -8.24 11.50
C ASP A 146 6.02 -7.70 12.51
N LEU A 147 5.04 -8.51 12.92
CA LEU A 147 3.96 -8.12 13.83
C LEU A 147 3.83 -9.13 14.97
N ILE A 148 3.43 -8.62 16.14
CA ILE A 148 3.21 -9.44 17.35
C ILE A 148 1.77 -9.93 17.37
N ILE A 149 1.57 -11.21 17.69
CA ILE A 149 0.26 -11.80 17.94
C ILE A 149 -0.20 -11.39 19.34
N THR A 150 -1.34 -10.71 19.41
CA THR A 150 -1.98 -10.35 20.69
C THR A 150 -2.92 -11.43 21.17
N GLU A 151 -3.65 -12.08 20.24
CA GLU A 151 -4.65 -13.09 20.58
C GLU A 151 -4.68 -14.20 19.53
N THR A 152 -4.74 -15.44 20.01
CA THR A 152 -5.00 -16.65 19.19
C THR A 152 -5.40 -17.79 20.11
N ASP A 153 -6.03 -18.82 19.55
CA ASP A 153 -6.34 -20.04 20.30
C ASP A 153 -5.07 -20.70 20.86
N PRO A 154 -5.17 -21.45 21.96
CA PRO A 154 -4.03 -22.16 22.54
C PRO A 154 -3.27 -23.01 21.52
N SER A 155 -1.94 -23.01 21.62
CA SER A 155 -1.11 -23.82 20.74
C SER A 155 -1.25 -25.31 21.05
N ILE A 156 -1.44 -26.15 20.03
CA ILE A 156 -1.50 -27.61 20.17
C ILE A 156 -0.10 -28.17 19.94
N LYS A 157 0.53 -28.67 21.01
CA LYS A 157 1.83 -29.34 20.93
C LYS A 157 1.71 -30.65 20.14
N GLY A 158 2.54 -30.82 19.12
CA GLY A 158 2.54 -32.04 18.30
C GLY A 158 1.57 -32.02 17.12
N ALA A 159 0.85 -30.94 16.88
CA ALA A 159 0.14 -30.76 15.62
C ALA A 159 1.18 -30.70 14.48
N SER A 160 1.08 -31.63 13.53
CA SER A 160 1.93 -31.60 12.35
C SER A 160 1.70 -30.31 11.58
N ALA A 161 2.78 -29.67 11.13
CA ALA A 161 2.80 -28.37 10.45
C ALA A 161 1.94 -28.30 9.17
N SER A 162 1.29 -29.37 8.79
CA SER A 162 0.91 -29.57 7.40
C SER A 162 -0.55 -29.38 7.02
N ALA A 163 -1.49 -29.04 7.91
CA ALA A 163 -2.87 -28.92 7.43
C ALA A 163 -3.84 -28.01 8.21
N ARG A 164 -3.56 -27.63 9.44
CA ARG A 164 -4.51 -26.86 10.23
C ARG A 164 -3.99 -25.48 10.56
N THR A 165 -4.82 -24.50 10.28
CA THR A 165 -4.58 -23.09 10.65
C THR A 165 -5.65 -22.62 11.60
N LYS A 166 -5.33 -21.62 12.39
CA LYS A 166 -6.22 -20.92 13.31
C LYS A 166 -6.08 -19.40 13.11
N PRO A 167 -7.12 -18.63 13.43
CA PRO A 167 -7.04 -17.19 13.38
C PRO A 167 -6.10 -16.66 14.48
N ALA A 168 -5.34 -15.63 14.15
CA ALA A 168 -4.52 -14.88 15.09
C ALA A 168 -4.73 -13.39 14.85
N THR A 169 -5.05 -12.66 15.92
CA THR A 169 -5.17 -11.20 15.92
C THR A 169 -3.80 -10.60 16.24
N LEU A 170 -3.36 -9.69 15.40
CA LEU A 170 -2.09 -8.99 15.55
C LEU A 170 -2.26 -7.68 16.32
N ALA A 171 -1.16 -7.10 16.78
CA ALA A 171 -1.17 -5.84 17.56
C ALA A 171 -1.83 -4.66 16.83
N THR A 172 -1.90 -4.71 15.51
CA THR A 172 -2.57 -3.72 14.66
C THR A 172 -4.08 -3.98 14.46
N GLY A 173 -4.60 -5.08 15.03
CA GLY A 173 -5.96 -5.55 14.79
C GLY A 173 -6.14 -6.40 13.52
N LEU A 174 -5.09 -6.57 12.72
CA LEU A 174 -5.12 -7.46 11.55
C LEU A 174 -5.30 -8.91 12.00
N VAL A 175 -6.21 -9.64 11.35
CA VAL A 175 -6.41 -11.07 11.59
C VAL A 175 -5.81 -11.87 10.44
N VAL A 176 -4.92 -12.79 10.77
CA VAL A 176 -4.26 -13.69 9.80
C VAL A 176 -4.42 -15.14 10.21
N GLN A 177 -4.37 -16.06 9.24
CA GLN A 177 -4.35 -17.49 9.50
C GLN A 177 -2.92 -17.94 9.80
N VAL A 178 -2.71 -18.56 10.96
CA VAL A 178 -1.41 -19.08 11.40
C VAL A 178 -1.49 -20.59 11.68
N PRO A 179 -0.38 -21.32 11.57
CA PRO A 179 -0.32 -22.73 11.99
C PRO A 179 -0.69 -22.91 13.47
N GLU A 180 -1.26 -24.07 13.83
CA GLU A 180 -1.73 -24.36 15.19
C GLU A 180 -0.66 -24.31 16.29
N TYR A 181 0.62 -24.47 15.93
CA TYR A 181 1.74 -24.41 16.87
C TYR A 181 2.17 -23.00 17.26
N ILE A 182 1.63 -21.96 16.59
CA ILE A 182 1.93 -20.55 16.88
C ILE A 182 1.14 -20.13 18.13
N ALA A 183 1.78 -19.36 19.01
CA ALA A 183 1.18 -18.88 20.27
C ALA A 183 1.03 -17.36 20.32
N SER A 184 0.16 -16.89 21.22
CA SER A 184 0.07 -15.46 21.56
C SER A 184 1.42 -14.97 22.13
N GLY A 185 1.79 -13.73 21.81
CA GLY A 185 3.07 -13.11 22.16
C GLY A 185 4.19 -13.41 21.15
N GLU A 186 4.01 -14.35 20.23
CA GLU A 186 5.02 -14.59 19.20
C GLU A 186 5.00 -13.47 18.14
N LYS A 187 6.20 -13.16 17.63
CA LYS A 187 6.40 -12.23 16.54
C LYS A 187 6.46 -13.00 15.22
N ILE A 188 5.62 -12.61 14.28
CA ILE A 188 5.50 -13.30 13.00
C ILE A 188 5.74 -12.35 11.83
N LYS A 189 6.22 -12.90 10.72
CA LYS A 189 6.38 -12.22 9.45
C LYS A 189 5.10 -12.40 8.62
N VAL A 190 4.55 -11.30 8.14
CA VAL A 190 3.31 -11.24 7.36
C VAL A 190 3.60 -10.64 5.99
N ASN A 191 3.14 -11.30 4.93
CA ASN A 191 3.14 -10.76 3.58
C ASN A 191 2.13 -9.62 3.49
N THR A 192 2.56 -8.43 3.07
CA THR A 192 1.70 -7.25 3.04
C THR A 192 0.71 -7.24 1.88
N ALA A 193 1.06 -7.87 0.74
CA ALA A 193 0.18 -7.92 -0.44
C ALA A 193 -0.96 -8.93 -0.28
N GLU A 194 -0.72 -10.05 0.44
CA GLU A 194 -1.69 -11.14 0.59
C GLU A 194 -2.29 -11.24 2.00
N SER A 195 -1.79 -10.45 2.96
CA SER A 195 -2.16 -10.53 4.39
C SER A 195 -2.00 -11.94 4.95
N LYS A 196 -0.89 -12.62 4.57
CA LYS A 196 -0.66 -14.01 4.93
C LYS A 196 0.58 -14.18 5.81
N PHE A 197 0.47 -15.13 6.73
CA PHE A 197 1.61 -15.61 7.51
C PHE A 197 2.70 -16.19 6.60
N MET A 198 3.94 -15.77 6.81
CA MET A 198 5.12 -16.28 6.10
C MET A 198 6.02 -17.16 6.98
N GLY A 199 6.04 -16.90 8.28
CA GLY A 199 6.91 -17.58 9.24
C GLY A 199 7.02 -16.82 10.54
N ARG A 200 7.81 -17.35 11.49
CA ARG A 200 8.24 -16.60 12.66
C ARG A 200 9.20 -15.50 12.22
N ALA A 201 9.11 -14.35 12.84
CA ALA A 201 10.10 -13.30 12.64
C ALA A 201 11.35 -13.62 13.48
N ASP A 202 12.51 -13.24 12.96
CA ASP A 202 13.76 -13.35 13.70
C ASP A 202 13.73 -12.40 14.91
N SER A 203 14.34 -12.85 15.99
CA SER A 203 14.42 -12.11 17.27
C SER A 203 15.31 -10.91 17.17
#